data_fef1dced698dae465bd6ed1a54ada4ea
#
_entry.id   fef1dced698dae465bd6ed1a54ada4ea
#
_cell.length_a   1.000
_cell.length_b   1.000
_cell.length_c   1.000
_cell.angle_alpha   90.00
_cell.angle_beta   90.00
_cell.angle_gamma   90.00
#
_symmetry.space_group_name_H-M   'P 1'
#
loop_
_entity.id
_entity.type
_entity.pdbx_description
1 polymer ?
#
loop_
_entity_poly.entity_id
_entity_poly.type
_entity_poly.pdbx_seq_one_letter_code
_entity_poly.pdbx_strand_id
1 'polypeptide(L)'
;MKRNTYRTLFTLAVLILPVLSCNDMGNPPESINDPVERWQSYNFHDYSIAQQRHCFCPGTSGWVLITVRHDAIVAISDLATGSPLPQELWAPYRSVEGLFLLVTELESFDQATRRVEYDPKFGLPTKVGVEYDPPLLDAGYSYETYLIQTSAP
;
A
#
# COMPACT_ATOMS: atom_id res chain seq x y z
N MET A 1 -1.82 71.88 -44.15
CA MET A 1 -1.06 71.28 -43.00
C MET A 1 -1.97 70.33 -42.23
N LYS A 2 -1.84 69.04 -42.42
CA LYS A 2 -2.61 68.03 -41.66
C LYS A 2 -1.62 67.21 -40.79
N ARG A 3 -1.78 67.40 -39.50
CA ARG A 3 -0.97 66.58 -38.50
C ARG A 3 -1.65 65.29 -38.29
N ASN A 4 -0.97 64.17 -38.69
CA ASN A 4 -1.34 62.80 -38.35
C ASN A 4 -0.76 62.43 -36.97
N THR A 5 -1.64 62.17 -36.03
CA THR A 5 -1.30 61.69 -34.70
C THR A 5 -1.48 60.14 -34.68
N TYR A 6 -0.37 59.47 -34.73
CA TYR A 6 -0.39 58.00 -34.57
C TYR A 6 -0.46 57.69 -33.05
N ARG A 7 -1.60 57.13 -32.63
CA ARG A 7 -1.76 56.53 -31.31
C ARG A 7 -1.21 55.12 -31.35
N THR A 8 -0.02 54.92 -30.79
CA THR A 8 0.55 53.59 -30.53
C THR A 8 -0.21 52.93 -29.38
N LEU A 9 -0.98 51.90 -29.70
CA LEU A 9 -1.56 50.96 -28.73
C LEU A 9 -0.47 49.99 -28.28
N PHE A 10 0.01 50.16 -27.04
CA PHE A 10 0.84 49.15 -26.37
C PHE A 10 -0.07 48.03 -25.89
N THR A 11 -0.10 46.91 -26.60
CA THR A 11 -0.70 45.67 -26.15
C THR A 11 0.24 45.00 -25.16
N LEU A 12 -0.13 45.06 -23.88
CA LEU A 12 0.57 44.36 -22.80
C LEU A 12 0.22 42.86 -22.92
N ALA A 13 1.12 42.06 -23.48
CA ALA A 13 1.01 40.63 -23.50
C ALA A 13 1.33 40.08 -22.09
N VAL A 14 0.30 39.74 -21.33
CA VAL A 14 0.46 39.02 -20.07
C VAL A 14 0.87 37.58 -20.38
N LEU A 15 2.15 37.25 -20.17
CA LEU A 15 2.70 35.91 -20.27
C LEU A 15 2.22 35.12 -19.04
N ILE A 16 1.16 34.35 -19.21
CA ILE A 16 0.73 33.38 -18.19
C ILE A 16 1.69 32.19 -18.28
N LEU A 17 2.68 32.14 -17.40
CA LEU A 17 3.51 30.94 -17.19
C LEU A 17 2.64 29.88 -16.52
N PRO A 18 2.50 28.68 -17.11
CA PRO A 18 1.89 27.58 -16.39
C PRO A 18 2.80 27.22 -15.22
N VAL A 19 2.31 27.40 -13.99
CA VAL A 19 2.91 26.82 -12.80
C VAL A 19 2.77 25.32 -12.97
N LEU A 20 3.86 24.67 -13.38
CA LEU A 20 3.99 23.23 -13.25
C LEU A 20 3.95 22.92 -11.74
N SER A 21 2.75 22.60 -11.27
CA SER A 21 2.57 22.02 -9.95
C SER A 21 3.30 20.68 -9.99
N CYS A 22 4.51 20.65 -9.44
CA CYS A 22 5.11 19.39 -9.03
C CYS A 22 4.11 18.76 -8.07
N ASN A 23 3.47 17.66 -8.49
CA ASN A 23 2.80 16.79 -7.55
C ASN A 23 3.90 16.24 -6.63
N ASP A 24 4.12 16.93 -5.53
CA ASP A 24 4.75 16.35 -4.36
C ASP A 24 3.98 15.05 -4.12
N MET A 25 4.65 13.92 -4.15
CA MET A 25 4.10 12.68 -3.61
C MET A 25 3.92 12.96 -2.11
N GLY A 26 2.77 13.58 -1.81
CA GLY A 26 2.49 14.24 -0.57
C GLY A 26 2.74 13.29 0.58
N ASN A 27 3.58 13.72 1.52
CA ASN A 27 3.43 13.21 2.86
C ASN A 27 1.95 13.34 3.23
N PRO A 28 1.29 12.28 3.72
CA PRO A 28 -0.06 12.42 4.21
C PRO A 28 -0.06 13.54 5.24
N PRO A 29 -1.15 14.28 5.38
CA PRO A 29 -1.24 15.26 6.44
C PRO A 29 -0.89 14.58 7.75
N GLU A 30 0.07 15.11 8.50
CA GLU A 30 0.57 14.58 9.80
C GLU A 30 -0.55 14.28 10.82
N SER A 31 -1.79 14.61 10.50
CA SER A 31 -2.98 14.48 11.34
C SER A 31 -3.75 13.16 11.18
N ILE A 32 -3.42 12.29 10.20
CA ILE A 32 -4.15 11.02 10.02
C ILE A 32 -3.55 9.97 10.97
N ASN A 33 -4.23 9.73 12.10
CA ASN A 33 -3.79 8.75 13.10
C ASN A 33 -4.27 7.32 12.77
N ASP A 34 -5.40 7.19 12.07
CA ASP A 34 -5.94 5.89 11.67
C ASP A 34 -5.09 5.27 10.54
N PRO A 35 -4.58 4.04 10.72
CA PRO A 35 -3.73 3.39 9.72
C PRO A 35 -4.45 3.13 8.38
N VAL A 36 -5.75 2.78 8.41
CA VAL A 36 -6.55 2.51 7.21
C VAL A 36 -6.73 3.80 6.42
N GLU A 37 -7.16 4.87 7.09
CA GLU A 37 -7.34 6.18 6.45
C GLU A 37 -6.01 6.70 5.89
N ARG A 38 -4.90 6.46 6.59
CA ARG A 38 -3.56 6.84 6.14
C ARG A 38 -3.20 6.12 4.85
N TRP A 39 -3.36 4.80 4.77
CA TRP A 39 -3.12 4.03 3.55
C TRP A 39 -4.00 4.52 2.39
N GLN A 40 -5.30 4.71 2.65
CA GLN A 40 -6.26 5.18 1.66
C GLN A 40 -5.93 6.57 1.13
N SER A 41 -5.34 7.45 1.96
CA SER A 41 -4.97 8.81 1.56
C SER A 41 -3.92 8.86 0.45
N TYR A 42 -3.10 7.80 0.30
CA TYR A 42 -2.14 7.70 -0.79
C TYR A 42 -2.74 7.24 -2.12
N ASN A 43 -3.95 6.68 -2.10
CA ASN A 43 -4.66 6.19 -3.29
C ASN A 43 -3.82 5.21 -4.14
N PHE A 44 -3.11 4.29 -3.49
CA PHE A 44 -2.31 3.29 -4.18
C PHE A 44 -3.19 2.18 -4.74
N HIS A 45 -3.28 2.08 -6.07
CA HIS A 45 -3.94 0.99 -6.80
C HIS A 45 -2.94 -0.03 -7.37
N ASP A 46 -1.72 0.44 -7.59
CA ASP A 46 -0.61 -0.32 -8.16
C ASP A 46 0.58 -0.27 -7.21
N TYR A 47 0.95 -1.41 -6.65
CA TYR A 47 2.07 -1.51 -5.72
C TYR A 47 2.65 -2.92 -5.66
N SER A 48 3.79 -3.06 -5.00
CA SER A 48 4.39 -4.36 -4.68
C SER A 48 4.81 -4.40 -3.22
N ILE A 49 4.52 -5.52 -2.57
CA ILE A 49 4.88 -5.78 -1.19
C ILE A 49 5.67 -7.08 -1.09
N ALA A 50 6.62 -7.12 -0.16
CA ALA A 50 7.16 -8.38 0.31
C ALA A 50 6.31 -8.86 1.48
N GLN A 51 5.97 -10.15 1.47
CA GLN A 51 5.19 -10.76 2.52
C GLN A 51 5.78 -12.11 2.89
N GLN A 52 5.85 -12.39 4.19
CA GLN A 52 6.16 -13.71 4.73
C GLN A 52 5.01 -14.16 5.61
N ARG A 53 4.68 -15.44 5.50
CA ARG A 53 3.67 -16.09 6.32
C ARG A 53 4.31 -17.10 7.23
N HIS A 54 4.05 -17.01 8.52
CA HIS A 54 4.48 -17.95 9.53
C HIS A 54 3.28 -18.76 10.00
N CYS A 55 3.29 -20.06 9.74
CA CYS A 55 2.26 -20.99 10.18
C CYS A 55 2.79 -22.42 10.08
N PHE A 56 2.18 -23.33 10.80
CA PHE A 56 2.39 -24.76 10.61
C PHE A 56 1.47 -25.28 9.48
N CYS A 57 1.68 -24.76 8.25
CA CYS A 57 0.81 -25.03 7.11
C CYS A 57 1.63 -25.35 5.86
N PRO A 58 1.07 -26.16 4.93
CA PRO A 58 1.73 -26.41 3.65
C PRO A 58 1.94 -25.12 2.86
N GLY A 59 3.08 -24.99 2.20
CA GLY A 59 3.38 -23.86 1.34
C GLY A 59 4.78 -23.32 1.56
N THR A 60 5.06 -22.15 1.01
CA THR A 60 6.35 -21.49 1.17
C THR A 60 6.46 -20.84 2.55
N SER A 61 7.54 -21.13 3.27
CA SER A 61 7.90 -20.47 4.53
C SER A 61 8.77 -19.22 4.31
N GLY A 62 9.14 -18.94 3.05
CA GLY A 62 10.00 -17.83 2.67
C GLY A 62 9.23 -16.54 2.37
N TRP A 63 10.00 -15.47 2.11
CA TRP A 63 9.47 -14.21 1.63
C TRP A 63 9.01 -14.33 0.18
N VAL A 64 7.85 -13.76 -0.11
CA VAL A 64 7.34 -13.62 -1.48
C VAL A 64 7.20 -12.16 -1.85
N LEU A 65 7.33 -11.86 -3.13
CA LEU A 65 6.97 -10.59 -3.72
C LEU A 65 5.55 -10.71 -4.29
N ILE A 66 4.64 -9.89 -3.78
CA ILE A 66 3.26 -9.79 -4.26
C ILE A 66 3.16 -8.52 -5.08
N THR A 67 2.70 -8.66 -6.32
CA THR A 67 2.43 -7.53 -7.21
C THR A 67 0.94 -7.31 -7.32
N VAL A 68 0.50 -6.10 -6.99
CA VAL A 68 -0.89 -5.65 -7.09
C VAL A 68 -1.00 -4.66 -8.24
N ARG A 69 -2.05 -4.82 -9.07
CA ARG A 69 -2.43 -3.89 -10.13
C ARG A 69 -3.93 -3.73 -10.13
N HIS A 70 -4.40 -2.46 -10.16
CA HIS A 70 -5.82 -2.13 -10.12
C HIS A 70 -6.51 -2.85 -8.95
N ASP A 71 -5.91 -2.77 -7.76
CA ASP A 71 -6.38 -3.37 -6.50
C ASP A 71 -6.43 -4.92 -6.48
N ALA A 72 -5.91 -5.59 -7.53
CA ALA A 72 -5.90 -7.05 -7.62
C ALA A 72 -4.47 -7.62 -7.60
N ILE A 73 -4.27 -8.76 -6.91
CA ILE A 73 -3.01 -9.50 -6.99
C ILE A 73 -2.90 -10.11 -8.38
N VAL A 74 -1.88 -9.69 -9.14
CA VAL A 74 -1.62 -10.18 -10.50
C VAL A 74 -0.42 -11.11 -10.61
N ALA A 75 0.47 -11.09 -9.63
CA ALA A 75 1.62 -11.99 -9.57
C ALA A 75 2.10 -12.19 -8.14
N ILE A 76 2.58 -13.40 -7.86
CA ILE A 76 3.34 -13.72 -6.66
C ILE A 76 4.58 -14.50 -7.08
N SER A 77 5.74 -14.10 -6.58
CA SER A 77 7.01 -14.79 -6.83
C SER A 77 7.81 -14.95 -5.53
N ASP A 78 8.66 -15.96 -5.48
CA ASP A 78 9.65 -16.09 -4.42
C ASP A 78 10.60 -14.90 -4.45
N LEU A 79 10.78 -14.23 -3.32
CA LEU A 79 11.54 -12.97 -3.27
C LEU A 79 13.04 -13.19 -3.48
N ALA A 80 13.58 -14.35 -3.11
CA ALA A 80 15.00 -14.62 -3.20
C ALA A 80 15.41 -15.05 -4.61
N THR A 81 14.57 -15.85 -5.28
CA THR A 81 14.88 -16.44 -6.59
C THR A 81 14.19 -15.73 -7.76
N GLY A 82 13.13 -14.96 -7.49
CA GLY A 82 12.26 -14.36 -8.52
C GLY A 82 11.35 -15.37 -9.21
N SER A 83 11.37 -16.64 -8.80
CA SER A 83 10.55 -17.70 -9.42
C SER A 83 9.07 -17.46 -9.14
N PRO A 84 8.18 -17.52 -10.16
CA PRO A 84 6.75 -17.34 -9.94
C PRO A 84 6.17 -18.47 -9.10
N LEU A 85 5.28 -18.13 -8.16
CA LEU A 85 4.50 -19.11 -7.43
C LEU A 85 3.34 -19.61 -8.29
N PRO A 86 3.07 -20.93 -8.29
CA PRO A 86 1.85 -21.49 -8.85
C PRO A 86 0.60 -20.85 -8.26
N GLN A 87 -0.40 -20.57 -9.08
CA GLN A 87 -1.59 -19.81 -8.67
C GLN A 87 -2.39 -20.52 -7.56
N GLU A 88 -2.36 -21.84 -7.51
CA GLU A 88 -2.97 -22.65 -6.46
C GLU A 88 -2.38 -22.40 -5.06
N LEU A 89 -1.18 -21.80 -4.99
CA LEU A 89 -0.50 -21.44 -3.73
C LEU A 89 -0.75 -19.99 -3.31
N TRP A 90 -1.54 -19.22 -4.05
CA TRP A 90 -1.77 -17.79 -3.77
C TRP A 90 -2.79 -17.55 -2.65
N ALA A 91 -3.72 -18.48 -2.45
CA ALA A 91 -4.84 -18.29 -1.52
C ALA A 91 -4.49 -17.78 -0.12
N PRO A 92 -3.34 -18.15 0.50
CA PRO A 92 -2.98 -17.63 1.82
C PRO A 92 -2.38 -16.22 1.82
N TYR A 93 -1.97 -15.70 0.68
CA TYR A 93 -1.34 -14.38 0.58
C TYR A 93 -2.39 -13.26 0.43
N ARG A 94 -2.05 -12.07 0.89
CA ARG A 94 -2.98 -10.94 0.99
C ARG A 94 -2.39 -9.68 0.37
N SER A 95 -3.21 -8.88 -0.29
CA SER A 95 -2.91 -7.48 -0.57
C SER A 95 -2.95 -6.67 0.74
N VAL A 96 -2.60 -5.40 0.70
CA VAL A 96 -2.70 -4.53 1.88
C VAL A 96 -4.16 -4.41 2.34
N GLU A 97 -5.10 -4.25 1.42
CA GLU A 97 -6.54 -4.22 1.70
C GLU A 97 -7.01 -5.55 2.30
N GLY A 98 -6.49 -6.67 1.78
CA GLY A 98 -6.75 -8.01 2.32
C GLY A 98 -6.21 -8.19 3.74
N LEU A 99 -5.10 -7.54 4.09
CA LEU A 99 -4.58 -7.54 5.46
C LEU A 99 -5.45 -6.71 6.40
N PHE A 100 -5.97 -5.55 5.96
CA PHE A 100 -6.92 -4.77 6.76
C PHE A 100 -8.21 -5.54 7.02
N LEU A 101 -8.75 -6.23 6.01
CA LEU A 101 -9.90 -7.12 6.19
C LEU A 101 -9.61 -8.21 7.21
N LEU A 102 -8.44 -8.86 7.13
CA LEU A 102 -8.02 -9.86 8.09
C LEU A 102 -7.97 -9.30 9.52
N VAL A 103 -7.42 -8.10 9.70
CA VAL A 103 -7.40 -7.42 11.03
C VAL A 103 -8.82 -7.25 11.57
N THR A 104 -9.76 -6.81 10.73
CA THR A 104 -11.17 -6.66 11.11
C THR A 104 -11.82 -8.00 11.46
N GLU A 105 -11.56 -9.05 10.67
CA GLU A 105 -12.05 -10.39 10.97
C GLU A 105 -11.55 -10.89 12.33
N LEU A 106 -10.25 -10.66 12.63
CA LEU A 106 -9.64 -11.04 13.90
C LEU A 106 -10.26 -10.32 15.12
N GLU A 107 -10.92 -9.18 14.91
CA GLU A 107 -11.64 -8.47 15.98
C GLU A 107 -12.83 -9.24 16.52
N SER A 108 -13.35 -10.18 15.77
CA SER A 108 -14.49 -11.02 16.16
C SER A 108 -14.10 -12.26 17.00
N PHE A 109 -12.79 -12.56 17.17
CA PHE A 109 -12.33 -13.74 17.90
C PHE A 109 -12.05 -13.44 19.37
N ASP A 110 -12.96 -13.82 20.27
CA ASP A 110 -12.86 -13.57 21.72
C ASP A 110 -11.73 -14.34 22.44
N GLN A 111 -11.21 -15.42 21.85
CA GLN A 111 -10.25 -16.34 22.49
C GLN A 111 -8.82 -16.22 21.92
N ALA A 112 -8.54 -15.16 21.16
CA ALA A 112 -7.25 -14.99 20.54
C ALA A 112 -6.64 -13.63 20.85
N THR A 113 -5.35 -13.62 21.18
CA THR A 113 -4.59 -12.38 21.27
C THR A 113 -4.15 -11.95 19.87
N ARG A 114 -4.54 -10.74 19.49
CA ARG A 114 -4.13 -10.13 18.24
C ARG A 114 -2.82 -9.38 18.43
N ARG A 115 -1.94 -9.51 17.47
CA ARG A 115 -0.77 -8.65 17.34
C ARG A 115 -0.83 -7.97 15.99
N VAL A 116 -1.02 -6.64 15.98
CA VAL A 116 -1.03 -5.84 14.75
C VAL A 116 -0.05 -4.68 14.92
N GLU A 117 0.86 -4.56 13.96
CA GLU A 117 1.78 -3.45 13.85
C GLU A 117 1.60 -2.79 12.49
N TYR A 118 1.76 -1.46 12.42
CA TYR A 118 1.54 -0.69 11.19
C TYR A 118 2.78 0.13 10.83
N ASP A 119 2.99 0.30 9.53
CA ASP A 119 3.99 1.24 9.02
C ASP A 119 3.60 2.67 9.42
N PRO A 120 4.49 3.42 10.08
CA PRO A 120 4.17 4.76 10.57
C PRO A 120 3.98 5.78 9.46
N LYS A 121 4.56 5.56 8.27
CA LYS A 121 4.45 6.46 7.13
C LYS A 121 3.21 6.17 6.29
N PHE A 122 3.02 4.92 5.90
CA PHE A 122 1.98 4.53 4.94
C PHE A 122 0.73 3.96 5.59
N GLY A 123 0.81 3.48 6.83
CA GLY A 123 -0.31 2.86 7.54
C GLY A 123 -0.54 1.39 7.19
N LEU A 124 0.19 0.78 6.23
CA LEU A 124 0.01 -0.63 5.91
C LEU A 124 0.32 -1.53 7.12
N PRO A 125 -0.38 -2.65 7.30
CA PRO A 125 -0.07 -3.62 8.34
C PRO A 125 1.30 -4.28 8.06
N THR A 126 2.28 -4.03 8.94
CA THR A 126 3.62 -4.65 8.86
C THR A 126 3.68 -5.99 9.55
N LYS A 127 2.82 -6.18 10.55
CA LYS A 127 2.67 -7.45 11.25
C LYS A 127 1.21 -7.69 11.59
N VAL A 128 0.71 -8.86 11.26
CA VAL A 128 -0.62 -9.33 11.65
C VAL A 128 -0.50 -10.75 12.13
N GLY A 129 -0.89 -11.02 13.38
CA GLY A 129 -0.78 -12.34 13.95
C GLY A 129 -1.89 -12.66 14.92
N VAL A 130 -2.11 -13.97 15.10
CA VAL A 130 -3.06 -14.54 16.05
C VAL A 130 -2.33 -15.53 16.93
N GLU A 131 -2.41 -15.30 18.24
CA GLU A 131 -1.96 -16.22 19.27
C GLU A 131 -3.19 -16.65 20.08
N TYR A 132 -3.41 -17.94 20.27
CA TYR A 132 -4.51 -18.47 21.08
C TYR A 132 -4.11 -18.59 22.55
N ASP A 133 -5.04 -18.27 23.46
CA ASP A 133 -4.86 -18.47 24.90
C ASP A 133 -5.96 -19.43 25.42
N PRO A 134 -5.62 -20.62 25.96
CA PRO A 134 -4.25 -21.15 26.07
C PRO A 134 -3.64 -21.48 24.70
N PRO A 135 -2.29 -21.50 24.58
CA PRO A 135 -1.61 -21.77 23.32
C PRO A 135 -2.05 -23.13 22.75
N LEU A 136 -2.68 -23.10 21.60
CA LEU A 136 -2.99 -24.30 20.83
C LEU A 136 -1.78 -24.60 19.94
N LEU A 137 -1.23 -25.81 20.08
CA LEU A 137 -0.15 -26.27 19.22
C LEU A 137 -0.64 -26.16 17.75
N ASP A 138 0.15 -25.48 16.93
CA ASP A 138 -0.05 -25.37 15.47
C ASP A 138 -1.27 -24.55 15.00
N ALA A 139 -1.97 -23.83 15.89
CA ALA A 139 -3.15 -23.03 15.50
C ALA A 139 -2.84 -21.57 15.20
N GLY A 140 -1.70 -21.05 15.65
CA GLY A 140 -1.28 -19.66 15.42
C GLY A 140 -0.77 -19.45 13.99
N TYR A 141 -0.97 -18.23 13.50
CA TYR A 141 -0.32 -17.77 12.27
C TYR A 141 0.01 -16.28 12.35
N SER A 142 1.01 -15.86 11.57
CA SER A 142 1.31 -14.45 11.43
C SER A 142 1.79 -14.11 10.02
N TYR A 143 1.60 -12.85 9.67
CA TYR A 143 2.13 -12.23 8.45
C TYR A 143 3.14 -11.15 8.87
N GLU A 144 4.23 -11.09 8.15
CA GLU A 144 5.12 -9.94 8.12
C GLU A 144 5.11 -9.36 6.71
N THR A 145 5.00 -8.02 6.61
CA THR A 145 4.80 -7.34 5.33
C THR A 145 5.57 -6.04 5.31
N TYR A 146 6.16 -5.69 4.19
CA TYR A 146 6.70 -4.36 3.95
C TYR A 146 6.53 -3.92 2.48
N LEU A 147 6.38 -2.62 2.28
CA LEU A 147 6.23 -2.03 0.97
C LEU A 147 7.56 -2.05 0.21
N ILE A 148 7.55 -2.58 -1.01
CA ILE A 148 8.73 -2.59 -1.91
C ILE A 148 8.67 -1.40 -2.87
N GLN A 149 7.52 -1.20 -3.52
CA GLN A 149 7.36 -0.21 -4.56
C GLN A 149 5.91 0.23 -4.66
N THR A 150 5.69 1.50 -4.94
CA THR A 150 4.42 2.04 -5.42
C THR A 150 4.62 2.55 -6.84
N SER A 151 3.63 2.36 -7.70
CA SER A 151 3.52 3.13 -8.93
C SER A 151 2.66 4.35 -8.58
N ALA A 152 3.17 5.55 -8.86
CA ALA A 152 2.33 6.73 -8.75
C ALA A 152 1.15 6.60 -9.72
N PRO A 153 -0.04 7.10 -9.35
CA PRO A 153 -1.19 7.16 -10.23
C PRO A 153 -0.92 7.99 -11.48
#